data_4daf70979a4df017639adb3e7db1fec3
#
_entry.id   4daf70979a4df017639adb3e7db1fec3
#
_cell.length_a   1.000
_cell.length_b   1.000
_cell.length_c   1.000
_cell.angle_alpha   90.00
_cell.angle_beta   90.00
_cell.angle_gamma   90.00
#
_symmetry.space_group_name_H-M   'P 1'
#
loop_
_entity.id
_entity.type
_entity.pdbx_description
1 polymer ?
#
loop_
_entity_poly.entity_id
_entity_poly.type
_entity_poly.pdbx_seq_one_letter_code
_entity_poly.pdbx_strand_id
1 'polypeptide(L)'
;AALYPGAVFEEKPEGVPEEPACQVLVAQTGTAALAVGSGNENEAVAGENKALKEKMVRFFLNYLAGDETLYQDNKPVSLADIARQRQLVWDAWVEANNRFDEQKLIGLGKLEQENSGNWDLPAELEPHAVMPYYWGCKGEPGPEGGYPLYLYMHGSGDKGQEWATGILLCQKFDDVPSAYFIPQIPNMGNYYRWWQKSKQFAWEKLLRLAFVSGNINPDKVYFFGISEGGYGSQRLASYYADYLAGAGPMAGGEPLKNAPVENCRNIAFSFLTGAADAGFYRNKLTTYTKNEFERLKKLYPEDYIHRIELIPGRGHAIDYTLTTPWLKQYTRNPYPKNVNWENFEMDGMYRKGFYNLAVKERSNDDYSSRTYYELAIKENEISLKVDLVTYKTVETDPNWGIELKFEKDYRPATKGKVVIYLCPELVDLNKKITLIVNGKKAFQGKVKLGLEHMVNSCATFYDPARIYPAAIEVNIK
;
A
#
# COMPACT_ATOMS: atom_id res chain seq x y z
N ALA A 1 -6.04 4.76 -31.66
CA ALA A 1 -4.80 4.27 -32.26
C ALA A 1 -3.87 5.45 -32.44
N ALA A 2 -2.86 5.59 -31.66
CA ALA A 2 -1.64 6.34 -31.94
C ALA A 2 -0.98 6.58 -30.58
N LEU A 3 -0.14 5.67 -30.00
CA LEU A 3 1.08 5.66 -30.73
C LEU A 3 2.04 6.74 -30.34
N TYR A 4 3.08 6.34 -29.82
CA TYR A 4 4.25 7.14 -29.49
C TYR A 4 5.00 7.58 -30.76
N PRO A 5 4.76 8.76 -31.33
CA PRO A 5 5.70 9.33 -32.30
C PRO A 5 6.61 10.26 -31.52
N GLY A 6 7.87 9.89 -31.36
CA GLY A 6 8.91 10.81 -31.00
C GLY A 6 9.83 10.48 -29.82
N ALA A 7 9.92 9.24 -29.37
CA ALA A 7 11.11 8.82 -28.62
C ALA A 7 12.21 8.50 -29.64
N VAL A 8 13.06 9.47 -29.95
CA VAL A 8 14.31 9.24 -30.64
C VAL A 8 15.23 8.53 -29.67
N PHE A 9 15.43 7.24 -29.90
CA PHE A 9 16.37 6.44 -29.14
C PHE A 9 17.74 6.55 -29.81
N GLU A 10 18.71 7.17 -29.16
CA GLU A 10 20.10 7.04 -29.54
C GLU A 10 20.57 5.61 -29.21
N GLU A 11 21.18 4.95 -30.20
CA GLU A 11 21.81 3.63 -30.01
C GLU A 11 22.94 3.74 -28.99
N LYS A 12 22.96 2.81 -28.02
CA LYS A 12 24.05 2.68 -27.04
C LYS A 12 25.37 2.35 -27.76
N PRO A 13 26.51 2.95 -27.36
CA PRO A 13 27.82 2.52 -27.83
C PRO A 13 28.13 1.10 -27.32
N GLU A 14 28.70 0.27 -28.19
CA GLU A 14 29.22 -1.06 -27.85
C GLU A 14 30.27 -0.95 -26.73
N GLY A 15 30.08 -1.70 -25.62
CA GLY A 15 31.09 -1.80 -24.56
C GLY A 15 30.62 -1.58 -23.13
N VAL A 16 29.32 -1.68 -22.83
CA VAL A 16 28.80 -1.65 -21.45
C VAL A 16 29.05 -3.02 -20.79
N PRO A 17 29.67 -3.08 -19.59
CA PRO A 17 29.82 -4.33 -18.85
C PRO A 17 28.46 -4.99 -18.60
N GLU A 18 28.39 -6.31 -18.66
CA GLU A 18 27.19 -7.07 -18.27
C GLU A 18 26.81 -6.69 -16.83
N GLU A 19 25.56 -6.28 -16.62
CA GLU A 19 25.02 -6.08 -15.28
C GLU A 19 25.03 -7.40 -14.52
N PRO A 20 25.38 -7.40 -13.20
CA PRO A 20 25.37 -8.63 -12.41
C PRO A 20 23.96 -9.25 -12.39
N ALA A 21 23.92 -10.56 -12.40
CA ALA A 21 22.67 -11.32 -12.31
C ALA A 21 21.98 -11.07 -10.97
N CYS A 22 20.65 -10.91 -11.00
CA CYS A 22 19.83 -10.85 -9.81
C CYS A 22 20.09 -12.04 -8.90
N GLN A 23 20.50 -11.79 -7.65
CA GLN A 23 20.62 -12.84 -6.65
C GLN A 23 19.32 -12.96 -5.86
N VAL A 24 18.78 -14.16 -5.81
CA VAL A 24 17.68 -14.51 -4.92
C VAL A 24 18.24 -14.58 -3.50
N LEU A 25 17.85 -13.63 -2.65
CA LEU A 25 18.13 -13.71 -1.21
C LEU A 25 17.28 -14.84 -0.62
N VAL A 26 17.86 -16.03 -0.53
CA VAL A 26 17.33 -17.05 0.37
C VAL A 26 17.58 -16.52 1.78
N ALA A 27 16.54 -16.13 2.49
CA ALA A 27 16.64 -15.74 3.90
C ALA A 27 17.22 -16.92 4.69
N GLN A 28 18.53 -16.96 4.83
CA GLN A 28 19.16 -17.78 5.86
C GLN A 28 18.85 -17.10 7.18
N THR A 29 17.84 -17.63 7.90
CA THR A 29 17.65 -17.31 9.31
C THR A 29 18.93 -17.70 10.04
N GLY A 30 19.79 -16.71 10.24
CA GLY A 30 20.99 -16.84 11.05
C GLY A 30 20.56 -17.06 12.50
N THR A 31 20.48 -18.33 12.93
CA THR A 31 20.48 -18.69 14.32
C THR A 31 21.83 -18.30 14.91
N ALA A 32 21.89 -17.13 15.54
CA ALA A 32 22.96 -16.83 16.47
C ALA A 32 22.78 -17.79 17.67
N ALA A 33 23.55 -18.86 17.68
CA ALA A 33 23.63 -19.80 18.78
C ALA A 33 24.33 -19.09 19.95
N LEU A 34 23.55 -18.62 20.93
CA LEU A 34 24.04 -18.41 22.29
C LEU A 34 24.04 -19.76 23.00
N ALA A 35 25.21 -20.35 23.10
CA ALA A 35 25.43 -21.56 23.88
C ALA A 35 25.47 -21.21 25.38
N VAL A 36 24.89 -22.16 26.14
CA VAL A 36 25.16 -22.61 27.51
C VAL A 36 23.97 -22.47 28.47
N GLY A 37 23.40 -23.61 28.86
CA GLY A 37 22.67 -23.84 30.11
C GLY A 37 21.43 -24.75 29.98
N SER A 38 21.52 -26.00 30.50
CA SER A 38 20.46 -26.96 30.85
C SER A 38 19.54 -27.44 29.71
N GLY A 39 19.81 -28.68 29.23
CA GLY A 39 19.13 -29.31 28.10
C GLY A 39 17.62 -29.53 28.22
N ASN A 40 17.03 -29.68 29.41
CA ASN A 40 15.61 -29.99 29.56
C ASN A 40 14.67 -28.80 29.52
N GLU A 41 15.09 -27.62 29.99
CA GLU A 41 14.26 -26.41 29.89
C GLU A 41 14.19 -25.87 28.46
N ASN A 42 15.27 -25.99 27.69
CA ASN A 42 15.33 -25.56 26.30
C ASN A 42 14.44 -26.42 25.36
N GLU A 43 14.32 -27.73 25.60
CA GLU A 43 13.46 -28.60 24.79
C GLU A 43 11.97 -28.36 25.06
N ALA A 44 11.57 -28.11 26.31
CA ALA A 44 10.19 -27.80 26.67
C ALA A 44 9.76 -26.45 26.05
N VAL A 45 10.58 -25.40 26.16
CA VAL A 45 10.32 -24.09 25.57
C VAL A 45 10.28 -24.14 24.04
N ALA A 46 11.16 -24.93 23.42
CA ALA A 46 11.15 -25.14 21.99
C ALA A 46 9.88 -25.87 21.52
N GLY A 47 9.42 -26.86 22.29
CA GLY A 47 8.16 -27.58 22.05
C GLY A 47 6.92 -26.69 22.15
N GLU A 48 6.86 -25.83 23.17
CA GLU A 48 5.77 -24.86 23.35
C GLU A 48 5.72 -23.82 22.20
N ASN A 49 6.86 -23.29 21.80
CA ASN A 49 6.96 -22.35 20.69
C ASN A 49 6.52 -23.00 19.36
N LYS A 50 6.87 -24.27 19.14
CA LYS A 50 6.45 -25.04 17.96
C LYS A 50 4.93 -25.25 17.92
N ALA A 51 4.33 -25.65 19.05
CA ALA A 51 2.88 -25.84 19.15
C ALA A 51 2.11 -24.52 18.97
N LEU A 52 2.63 -23.43 19.56
CA LEU A 52 2.08 -22.09 19.41
C LEU A 52 2.15 -21.60 17.95
N LYS A 53 3.28 -21.78 17.31
CA LYS A 53 3.46 -21.44 15.89
C LYS A 53 2.47 -22.20 15.01
N GLU A 54 2.30 -23.50 15.20
CA GLU A 54 1.35 -24.30 14.44
C GLU A 54 -0.11 -23.88 14.65
N LYS A 55 -0.48 -23.45 15.87
CA LYS A 55 -1.80 -22.85 16.16
C LYS A 55 -2.02 -21.58 15.34
N MET A 56 -1.01 -20.70 15.27
CA MET A 56 -1.07 -19.47 14.47
C MET A 56 -1.10 -19.77 12.97
N VAL A 57 -0.32 -20.73 12.48
CA VAL A 57 -0.34 -21.16 11.07
C VAL A 57 -1.73 -21.62 10.66
N ARG A 58 -2.40 -22.46 11.48
CA ARG A 58 -3.77 -22.91 11.20
C ARG A 58 -4.76 -21.73 11.16
N PHE A 59 -4.64 -20.81 12.11
CA PHE A 59 -5.46 -19.59 12.09
C PHE A 59 -5.24 -18.80 10.79
N PHE A 60 -4.01 -18.56 10.41
CA PHE A 60 -3.69 -17.81 9.18
C PHE A 60 -4.14 -18.52 7.90
N LEU A 61 -4.08 -19.85 7.85
CA LEU A 61 -4.63 -20.62 6.72
C LEU A 61 -6.15 -20.42 6.59
N ASN A 62 -6.87 -20.47 7.72
CA ASN A 62 -8.32 -20.22 7.72
C ASN A 62 -8.62 -18.78 7.30
N TYR A 63 -7.86 -17.81 7.79
CA TYR A 63 -8.00 -16.40 7.41
C TYR A 63 -7.78 -16.19 5.90
N LEU A 64 -6.73 -16.80 5.33
CA LEU A 64 -6.45 -16.76 3.90
C LEU A 64 -7.56 -17.43 3.07
N ALA A 65 -8.25 -18.42 3.64
CA ALA A 65 -9.43 -19.07 3.04
C ALA A 65 -10.72 -18.25 3.21
N GLY A 66 -10.68 -17.06 3.83
CA GLY A 66 -11.82 -16.16 3.99
C GLY A 66 -12.55 -16.27 5.34
N ASP A 67 -12.04 -17.00 6.32
CA ASP A 67 -12.58 -17.00 7.69
C ASP A 67 -12.12 -15.72 8.42
N GLU A 68 -13.05 -14.83 8.69
CA GLU A 68 -12.79 -13.56 9.39
C GLU A 68 -12.90 -13.68 10.93
N THR A 69 -13.01 -14.89 11.48
CA THR A 69 -12.99 -15.13 12.92
C THR A 69 -11.67 -14.61 13.53
N LEU A 70 -11.78 -13.86 14.64
CA LEU A 70 -10.58 -13.31 15.29
C LEU A 70 -9.81 -14.42 16.02
N TYR A 71 -8.49 -14.32 16.01
CA TYR A 71 -7.62 -15.13 16.86
C TYR A 71 -7.87 -14.81 18.31
N GLN A 72 -8.10 -15.83 19.12
CA GLN A 72 -8.34 -15.74 20.55
C GLN A 72 -7.18 -16.39 21.30
N ASP A 73 -6.45 -15.60 22.09
CA ASP A 73 -5.40 -16.10 22.95
C ASP A 73 -5.12 -15.08 24.06
N ASN A 74 -5.25 -15.50 25.30
CA ASN A 74 -4.99 -14.63 26.46
C ASN A 74 -3.50 -14.59 26.85
N LYS A 75 -2.58 -15.15 26.03
CA LYS A 75 -1.15 -15.15 26.34
C LYS A 75 -0.60 -13.73 26.40
N PRO A 76 -0.13 -13.29 27.58
CA PRO A 76 0.46 -11.97 27.71
C PRO A 76 1.83 -11.93 27.01
N VAL A 77 2.19 -10.76 26.51
CA VAL A 77 3.50 -10.47 25.94
C VAL A 77 4.22 -9.47 26.84
N SER A 78 5.48 -9.72 27.18
CA SER A 78 6.29 -8.74 27.89
C SER A 78 6.89 -7.72 26.91
N LEU A 79 7.22 -6.52 27.39
CA LEU A 79 7.88 -5.51 26.54
C LEU A 79 9.22 -6.00 25.96
N ALA A 80 9.98 -6.77 26.75
CA ALA A 80 11.25 -7.35 26.33
C ALA A 80 11.08 -8.41 25.23
N ASP A 81 9.90 -9.04 25.15
CA ASP A 81 9.61 -10.11 24.19
C ASP A 81 8.97 -9.64 22.89
N ILE A 82 8.61 -8.37 22.76
CA ILE A 82 7.86 -7.87 21.58
C ILE A 82 8.58 -8.24 20.28
N ALA A 83 9.87 -7.98 20.17
CA ALA A 83 10.62 -8.26 18.94
C ALA A 83 10.62 -9.76 18.60
N ARG A 84 10.84 -10.62 19.59
CA ARG A 84 10.80 -12.08 19.42
C ARG A 84 9.43 -12.59 19.04
N GLN A 85 8.36 -12.05 19.63
CA GLN A 85 6.98 -12.43 19.32
C GLN A 85 6.57 -11.92 17.92
N ARG A 86 6.96 -10.71 17.54
CA ARG A 86 6.78 -10.20 16.16
C ARG A 86 7.37 -11.15 15.13
N GLN A 87 8.60 -11.60 15.36
CA GLN A 87 9.26 -12.56 14.46
C GLN A 87 8.52 -13.89 14.41
N LEU A 88 8.10 -14.44 15.55
CA LEU A 88 7.36 -15.70 15.61
C LEU A 88 6.02 -15.62 14.86
N VAL A 89 5.28 -14.51 15.04
CA VAL A 89 4.02 -14.28 14.32
C VAL A 89 4.27 -14.15 12.83
N TRP A 90 5.29 -13.39 12.42
CA TRP A 90 5.65 -13.24 11.02
C TRP A 90 6.07 -14.57 10.38
N ASP A 91 6.88 -15.36 11.06
CA ASP A 91 7.30 -16.69 10.60
C ASP A 91 6.11 -17.64 10.42
N ALA A 92 5.11 -17.55 11.30
CA ALA A 92 3.87 -18.31 11.16
C ALA A 92 3.04 -17.83 9.97
N TRP A 93 2.98 -16.51 9.71
CA TRP A 93 2.33 -15.93 8.54
C TRP A 93 2.99 -16.35 7.23
N VAL A 94 4.33 -16.28 7.16
CA VAL A 94 5.11 -16.76 6.01
C VAL A 94 4.83 -18.24 5.74
N GLU A 95 4.86 -19.07 6.79
CA GLU A 95 4.60 -20.51 6.66
C GLU A 95 3.18 -20.80 6.17
N ALA A 96 2.18 -20.10 6.71
CA ALA A 96 0.78 -20.22 6.25
C ALA A 96 0.64 -19.84 4.78
N ASN A 97 1.25 -18.71 4.37
CA ASN A 97 1.24 -18.29 2.97
C ASN A 97 1.92 -19.30 2.04
N ASN A 98 3.01 -19.93 2.47
CA ASN A 98 3.69 -20.94 1.67
C ASN A 98 2.85 -22.22 1.53
N ARG A 99 2.09 -22.60 2.57
CA ARG A 99 1.20 -23.78 2.57
C ARG A 99 -0.15 -23.53 1.88
N PHE A 100 -0.62 -22.28 1.83
CA PHE A 100 -1.93 -21.96 1.27
C PHE A 100 -1.96 -22.28 -0.22
N ASP A 101 -3.02 -22.96 -0.67
CA ASP A 101 -3.17 -23.38 -2.07
C ASP A 101 -3.66 -22.22 -2.95
N GLU A 102 -2.71 -21.55 -3.57
CA GLU A 102 -2.94 -20.45 -4.53
C GLU A 102 -1.77 -20.33 -5.51
N GLN A 103 -2.00 -19.68 -6.66
CA GLN A 103 -0.93 -19.28 -7.56
C GLN A 103 0.00 -18.29 -6.85
N LYS A 104 1.28 -18.62 -6.73
CA LYS A 104 2.30 -17.78 -6.09
C LYS A 104 2.90 -16.77 -7.08
N LEU A 105 3.75 -15.87 -6.57
CA LEU A 105 4.71 -15.18 -7.43
C LEU A 105 5.72 -16.18 -7.97
N ILE A 106 6.13 -16.00 -9.21
CA ILE A 106 7.29 -16.74 -9.75
C ILE A 106 8.57 -16.27 -9.03
N GLY A 107 9.68 -17.01 -9.20
CA GLY A 107 10.98 -16.57 -8.66
C GLY A 107 11.36 -15.19 -9.18
N LEU A 108 11.92 -14.34 -8.31
CA LEU A 108 12.43 -13.03 -8.71
C LEU A 108 13.70 -13.24 -9.56
N GLY A 109 13.59 -12.96 -10.82
CA GLY A 109 14.68 -13.04 -11.78
C GLY A 109 15.11 -11.66 -12.27
N LYS A 110 15.90 -11.62 -13.33
CA LYS A 110 16.22 -10.36 -14.02
C LYS A 110 14.97 -9.78 -14.70
N LEU A 111 14.87 -8.45 -14.79
CA LEU A 111 13.73 -7.79 -15.44
C LEU A 111 13.83 -7.98 -16.98
N GLU A 112 13.29 -9.10 -17.46
CA GLU A 112 13.28 -9.55 -18.86
C GLU A 112 11.92 -10.14 -19.20
N GLN A 113 11.59 -10.21 -20.50
CA GLN A 113 10.29 -10.72 -20.95
C GLN A 113 10.08 -12.20 -20.64
N GLU A 114 11.16 -12.97 -20.56
CA GLU A 114 11.15 -14.39 -20.26
C GLU A 114 10.74 -14.65 -18.80
N ASN A 115 10.95 -13.68 -17.90
CA ASN A 115 10.58 -13.80 -16.50
C ASN A 115 9.16 -13.29 -16.25
N SER A 116 8.20 -14.06 -16.72
CA SER A 116 6.77 -13.75 -16.68
C SER A 116 5.94 -14.87 -16.07
N GLY A 117 4.87 -14.51 -15.41
CA GLY A 117 3.86 -15.39 -14.84
C GLY A 117 2.46 -14.91 -15.17
N ASN A 118 1.47 -15.60 -14.65
CA ASN A 118 0.09 -15.14 -14.71
C ASN A 118 -0.67 -15.52 -13.43
N TRP A 119 -1.72 -14.77 -13.15
CA TRP A 119 -2.70 -15.06 -12.11
C TRP A 119 -4.10 -15.14 -12.70
N ASP A 120 -4.84 -16.15 -12.31
CA ASP A 120 -6.28 -16.19 -12.50
C ASP A 120 -6.92 -15.36 -11.38
N LEU A 121 -7.66 -14.33 -11.76
CA LEU A 121 -8.42 -13.52 -10.81
C LEU A 121 -9.78 -14.16 -10.55
N PRO A 122 -10.37 -13.98 -9.35
CA PRO A 122 -11.66 -14.56 -9.02
C PRO A 122 -12.74 -14.16 -10.03
N ALA A 123 -13.42 -15.16 -10.59
CA ALA A 123 -14.41 -14.96 -11.66
C ALA A 123 -15.63 -14.14 -11.22
N GLU A 124 -15.94 -14.15 -9.93
CA GLU A 124 -16.99 -13.32 -9.31
C GLU A 124 -16.64 -11.84 -9.25
N LEU A 125 -15.34 -11.51 -9.33
CA LEU A 125 -14.84 -10.13 -9.39
C LEU A 125 -14.73 -9.62 -10.82
N GLU A 126 -14.27 -10.48 -11.74
CA GLU A 126 -14.12 -10.16 -13.17
C GLU A 126 -14.12 -11.46 -13.99
N PRO A 127 -15.05 -11.63 -14.95
CA PRO A 127 -15.16 -12.86 -15.72
C PRO A 127 -13.94 -13.14 -16.58
N HIS A 128 -13.47 -14.39 -16.58
CA HIS A 128 -12.35 -14.85 -17.41
C HIS A 128 -11.07 -13.99 -17.30
N ALA A 129 -10.81 -13.43 -16.12
CA ALA A 129 -9.69 -12.53 -15.91
C ALA A 129 -8.41 -13.30 -15.62
N VAL A 130 -7.55 -13.41 -16.62
CA VAL A 130 -6.18 -13.85 -16.47
C VAL A 130 -5.27 -12.62 -16.56
N MET A 131 -4.43 -12.41 -15.55
CA MET A 131 -3.50 -11.29 -15.46
C MET A 131 -2.07 -11.79 -15.68
N PRO A 132 -1.50 -11.68 -16.91
CA PRO A 132 -0.08 -11.87 -17.11
C PRO A 132 0.70 -10.76 -16.42
N TYR A 133 1.91 -11.08 -15.94
CA TYR A 133 2.79 -10.09 -15.33
C TYR A 133 4.27 -10.44 -15.59
N TYR A 134 5.10 -9.41 -15.67
CA TYR A 134 6.56 -9.55 -15.53
C TYR A 134 6.92 -9.34 -14.07
N TRP A 135 7.85 -10.15 -13.58
CA TRP A 135 8.38 -10.07 -12.22
C TRP A 135 9.90 -10.18 -12.26
N GLY A 136 10.60 -9.06 -12.07
CA GLY A 136 12.04 -9.06 -12.20
C GLY A 136 12.70 -7.87 -11.52
N CYS A 137 14.01 -7.94 -11.37
CA CYS A 137 14.81 -6.92 -10.72
C CYS A 137 15.93 -6.38 -11.62
N LYS A 138 16.43 -5.21 -11.24
CA LYS A 138 17.60 -4.52 -11.81
C LYS A 138 18.61 -4.26 -10.70
N GLY A 139 19.88 -4.62 -10.94
CA GLY A 139 20.97 -4.47 -9.96
C GLY A 139 20.84 -5.40 -8.76
N GLU A 140 21.72 -5.20 -7.78
CA GLU A 140 21.73 -5.97 -6.52
C GLU A 140 20.97 -5.21 -5.42
N PRO A 141 20.32 -5.91 -4.47
CA PRO A 141 19.60 -5.26 -3.38
C PRO A 141 20.57 -4.50 -2.48
N GLY A 142 20.08 -3.40 -1.90
CA GLY A 142 20.85 -2.60 -0.96
C GLY A 142 21.14 -3.33 0.37
N PRO A 143 22.05 -2.79 1.19
CA PRO A 143 22.42 -3.39 2.48
C PRO A 143 21.30 -3.40 3.51
N GLU A 144 20.24 -2.65 3.29
CA GLU A 144 19.03 -2.61 4.17
C GLU A 144 18.12 -3.84 3.99
N GLY A 145 18.48 -4.77 3.09
CA GLY A 145 17.73 -5.98 2.79
C GLY A 145 16.53 -5.74 1.87
N GLY A 146 16.42 -6.55 0.82
CA GLY A 146 15.34 -6.52 -0.14
C GLY A 146 15.40 -5.37 -1.16
N TYR A 147 14.68 -5.57 -2.26
CA TYR A 147 14.56 -4.57 -3.33
C TYR A 147 13.44 -3.57 -3.04
N PRO A 148 13.58 -2.30 -3.44
CA PRO A 148 12.43 -1.44 -3.68
C PRO A 148 11.49 -2.07 -4.70
N LEU A 149 10.18 -2.08 -4.42
CA LEU A 149 9.14 -2.63 -5.30
C LEU A 149 8.43 -1.52 -6.07
N TYR A 150 8.41 -1.64 -7.38
CA TYR A 150 7.65 -0.77 -8.28
C TYR A 150 6.52 -1.56 -8.94
N LEU A 151 5.28 -1.12 -8.74
CA LEU A 151 4.12 -1.55 -9.52
C LEU A 151 3.92 -0.55 -10.65
N TYR A 152 4.16 -0.97 -11.90
CA TYR A 152 3.90 -0.17 -13.09
C TYR A 152 2.58 -0.55 -13.73
N MET A 153 1.73 0.44 -13.99
CA MET A 153 0.44 0.29 -14.67
C MET A 153 0.48 0.98 -16.03
N HIS A 154 0.21 0.23 -17.09
CA HIS A 154 0.27 0.73 -18.46
C HIS A 154 -0.97 1.55 -18.87
N GLY A 155 -0.89 2.23 -20.02
CA GLY A 155 -1.97 3.02 -20.62
C GLY A 155 -3.06 2.19 -21.27
N SER A 156 -4.04 2.86 -21.90
CA SER A 156 -5.26 2.26 -22.45
C SER A 156 -5.19 1.91 -23.95
N GLY A 157 -4.03 1.51 -24.46
CA GLY A 157 -3.87 0.99 -25.81
C GLY A 157 -4.30 -0.48 -25.94
N ASP A 158 -3.83 -1.15 -27.03
CA ASP A 158 -3.90 -2.61 -27.08
C ASP A 158 -3.11 -3.20 -25.90
N LYS A 159 -3.76 -4.02 -25.11
CA LYS A 159 -3.20 -4.48 -23.82
C LYS A 159 -1.89 -5.25 -23.97
N GLY A 160 -1.74 -6.04 -25.04
CA GLY A 160 -0.52 -6.79 -25.32
C GLY A 160 0.64 -5.88 -25.70
N GLN A 161 0.36 -4.88 -26.55
CA GLN A 161 1.34 -3.90 -26.98
C GLN A 161 1.76 -2.96 -25.84
N GLU A 162 0.81 -2.48 -25.04
CA GLU A 162 1.07 -1.64 -23.86
C GLU A 162 1.94 -2.40 -22.83
N TRP A 163 1.67 -3.67 -22.62
CA TRP A 163 2.42 -4.51 -21.69
C TRP A 163 3.86 -4.76 -22.19
N ALA A 164 4.02 -5.12 -23.46
CA ALA A 164 5.33 -5.33 -24.08
C ALA A 164 6.18 -4.03 -24.10
N THR A 165 5.55 -2.89 -24.36
CA THR A 165 6.22 -1.58 -24.30
C THR A 165 6.55 -1.20 -22.86
N GLY A 166 5.70 -1.56 -21.91
CA GLY A 166 5.86 -1.25 -20.49
C GLY A 166 7.15 -1.80 -19.89
N ILE A 167 7.50 -3.06 -20.17
CA ILE A 167 8.76 -3.63 -19.68
C ILE A 167 9.98 -2.92 -20.27
N LEU A 168 9.95 -2.62 -21.57
CA LEU A 168 11.05 -1.91 -22.24
C LEU A 168 11.27 -0.51 -21.67
N LEU A 169 10.20 0.15 -21.25
CA LEU A 169 10.26 1.44 -20.57
C LEU A 169 10.84 1.30 -19.17
N CYS A 170 10.34 0.34 -18.38
CA CYS A 170 10.80 0.12 -17.00
C CYS A 170 12.27 -0.29 -16.91
N GLN A 171 12.77 -1.02 -17.92
CA GLN A 171 14.19 -1.35 -18.00
C GLN A 171 15.10 -0.11 -18.15
N LYS A 172 14.58 0.99 -18.70
CA LYS A 172 15.34 2.23 -18.94
C LYS A 172 15.32 3.23 -17.80
N PHE A 173 14.45 3.07 -16.81
CA PHE A 173 14.38 4.00 -15.68
C PHE A 173 15.63 3.91 -14.80
N ASP A 174 16.14 5.05 -14.36
CA ASP A 174 17.31 5.15 -13.47
C ASP A 174 16.87 5.04 -11.98
N ASP A 175 16.52 3.82 -11.58
CA ASP A 175 16.03 3.53 -10.23
C ASP A 175 16.67 2.29 -9.58
N VAL A 176 17.80 1.84 -10.10
CA VAL A 176 18.58 0.72 -9.56
C VAL A 176 19.05 1.04 -8.12
N PRO A 177 18.97 0.06 -7.18
CA PRO A 177 18.34 -1.24 -7.28
C PRO A 177 16.82 -1.19 -7.27
N SER A 178 16.14 -2.07 -8.01
CA SER A 178 14.69 -2.10 -8.08
C SER A 178 14.15 -3.47 -8.47
N ALA A 179 12.98 -3.83 -7.96
CA ALA A 179 12.17 -4.92 -8.44
C ALA A 179 10.86 -4.37 -9.02
N TYR A 180 10.38 -4.99 -10.08
CA TYR A 180 9.20 -4.55 -10.80
C TYR A 180 8.15 -5.65 -10.88
N PHE A 181 6.90 -5.28 -10.61
CA PHE A 181 5.72 -6.00 -11.02
C PHE A 181 5.03 -5.21 -12.13
N ILE A 182 4.99 -5.80 -13.33
CA ILE A 182 4.42 -5.14 -14.52
C ILE A 182 3.28 -6.01 -15.05
N PRO A 183 2.03 -5.76 -14.61
CA PRO A 183 0.87 -6.52 -15.03
C PRO A 183 0.39 -6.09 -16.42
N GLN A 184 -0.24 -7.03 -17.13
CA GLN A 184 -1.13 -6.72 -18.24
C GLN A 184 -2.55 -6.64 -17.72
N ILE A 185 -3.32 -5.63 -18.13
CA ILE A 185 -4.74 -5.57 -17.81
C ILE A 185 -5.45 -6.85 -18.32
N PRO A 186 -6.25 -7.56 -17.50
CA PRO A 186 -6.84 -8.84 -17.91
C PRO A 186 -7.78 -8.71 -19.11
N ASN A 187 -8.76 -7.82 -19.02
CA ASN A 187 -9.80 -7.65 -20.03
C ASN A 187 -9.84 -6.22 -20.58
N MET A 188 -10.27 -6.10 -21.81
CA MET A 188 -10.56 -4.84 -22.50
C MET A 188 -11.95 -4.30 -22.11
N GLY A 189 -12.30 -3.13 -22.59
CA GLY A 189 -13.62 -2.54 -22.41
C GLY A 189 -13.88 -2.06 -20.98
N ASN A 190 -15.02 -2.43 -20.43
CA ASN A 190 -15.47 -1.94 -19.12
C ASN A 190 -14.58 -2.37 -17.94
N TYR A 191 -13.75 -3.38 -18.14
CA TYR A 191 -12.80 -3.87 -17.13
C TYR A 191 -11.40 -3.25 -17.26
N TYR A 192 -11.21 -2.34 -18.18
CA TYR A 192 -9.90 -1.69 -18.40
C TYR A 192 -9.67 -0.54 -17.42
N ARG A 193 -9.67 -0.88 -16.11
CA ARG A 193 -9.45 0.07 -15.02
C ARG A 193 -8.63 -0.59 -13.92
N TRP A 194 -7.49 0.03 -13.58
CA TRP A 194 -6.54 -0.51 -12.59
C TRP A 194 -7.04 -0.51 -11.15
N TRP A 195 -8.10 0.23 -10.86
CA TRP A 195 -8.67 0.41 -9.53
C TRP A 195 -9.88 -0.48 -9.23
N GLN A 196 -10.37 -1.26 -10.17
CA GLN A 196 -11.52 -2.14 -9.95
C GLN A 196 -11.21 -3.27 -8.96
N LYS A 197 -12.24 -3.81 -8.31
CA LYS A 197 -12.14 -4.82 -7.23
C LYS A 197 -11.33 -6.06 -7.61
N SER A 198 -11.36 -6.51 -8.84
CA SER A 198 -10.53 -7.62 -9.33
C SER A 198 -9.04 -7.29 -9.29
N LYS A 199 -8.67 -6.04 -9.64
CA LYS A 199 -7.29 -5.56 -9.56
C LYS A 199 -6.89 -5.24 -8.12
N GLN A 200 -7.82 -4.75 -7.28
CA GLN A 200 -7.56 -4.61 -5.84
C GLN A 200 -7.16 -5.94 -5.23
N PHE A 201 -7.87 -7.03 -5.56
CA PHE A 201 -7.48 -8.38 -5.17
C PHE A 201 -6.03 -8.71 -5.61
N ALA A 202 -5.66 -8.37 -6.85
CA ALA A 202 -4.31 -8.61 -7.36
C ALA A 202 -3.25 -7.77 -6.62
N TRP A 203 -3.55 -6.50 -6.27
CA TRP A 203 -2.60 -5.64 -5.54
C TRP A 203 -2.39 -6.09 -4.10
N GLU A 204 -3.45 -6.50 -3.42
CA GLU A 204 -3.35 -7.06 -2.06
C GLU A 204 -2.58 -8.39 -2.06
N LYS A 205 -2.84 -9.25 -3.05
CA LYS A 205 -2.06 -10.48 -3.28
C LYS A 205 -0.60 -10.18 -3.57
N LEU A 206 -0.30 -9.18 -4.42
CA LEU A 206 1.08 -8.76 -4.72
C LEU A 206 1.80 -8.32 -3.46
N LEU A 207 1.24 -7.38 -2.69
CA LEU A 207 1.86 -6.86 -1.47
C LEU A 207 2.14 -7.99 -0.48
N ARG A 208 1.14 -8.85 -0.25
CA ARG A 208 1.25 -9.99 0.66
C ARG A 208 2.35 -10.96 0.24
N LEU A 209 2.34 -11.43 -1.00
CA LEU A 209 3.32 -12.39 -1.51
C LEU A 209 4.72 -11.79 -1.66
N ALA A 210 4.82 -10.52 -2.04
CA ALA A 210 6.10 -9.81 -2.13
C ALA A 210 6.77 -9.70 -0.75
N PHE A 211 6.01 -9.34 0.29
CA PHE A 211 6.55 -9.25 1.66
C PHE A 211 6.93 -10.63 2.22
N VAL A 212 6.09 -11.63 1.98
CA VAL A 212 6.37 -13.04 2.39
C VAL A 212 7.61 -13.60 1.70
N SER A 213 7.92 -13.16 0.48
CA SER A 213 9.10 -13.66 -0.26
C SER A 213 10.43 -13.32 0.41
N GLY A 214 10.47 -12.27 1.24
CA GLY A 214 11.70 -11.74 1.83
C GLY A 214 12.62 -11.00 0.84
N ASN A 215 12.25 -10.93 -0.44
CA ASN A 215 13.06 -10.27 -1.47
C ASN A 215 12.78 -8.76 -1.56
N ILE A 216 11.67 -8.29 -1.02
CA ILE A 216 11.22 -6.91 -1.11
C ILE A 216 11.36 -6.21 0.24
N ASN A 217 11.84 -4.96 0.20
CA ASN A 217 11.81 -4.07 1.34
C ASN A 217 10.39 -3.48 1.47
N PRO A 218 9.60 -3.84 2.51
CA PRO A 218 8.21 -3.39 2.65
C PRO A 218 8.08 -1.88 2.86
N ASP A 219 9.15 -1.18 3.20
CA ASP A 219 9.16 0.27 3.37
C ASP A 219 9.56 1.03 2.10
N LYS A 220 9.80 0.31 0.99
CA LYS A 220 10.15 0.89 -0.32
C LYS A 220 9.22 0.35 -1.42
N VAL A 221 7.93 0.64 -1.32
CA VAL A 221 6.91 0.25 -2.31
C VAL A 221 6.38 1.49 -3.00
N TYR A 222 6.35 1.46 -4.33
CA TYR A 222 5.93 2.59 -5.16
C TYR A 222 4.94 2.12 -6.23
N PHE A 223 3.81 2.83 -6.34
CA PHE A 223 2.83 2.62 -7.39
C PHE A 223 2.90 3.77 -8.38
N PHE A 224 3.03 3.45 -9.67
CA PHE A 224 3.08 4.47 -10.70
C PHE A 224 2.52 3.95 -12.03
N GLY A 225 2.23 4.86 -12.94
CA GLY A 225 1.70 4.47 -14.24
C GLY A 225 1.46 5.66 -15.14
N ILE A 226 1.10 5.36 -16.39
CA ILE A 226 0.96 6.33 -17.47
C ILE A 226 -0.46 6.28 -18.01
N SER A 227 -1.08 7.44 -18.28
CA SER A 227 -2.41 7.56 -18.87
C SER A 227 -3.46 6.83 -18.02
N GLU A 228 -4.06 5.74 -18.49
CA GLU A 228 -4.97 4.91 -17.67
C GLU A 228 -4.27 4.40 -16.40
N GLY A 229 -2.98 4.01 -16.49
CA GLY A 229 -2.15 3.69 -15.34
C GLY A 229 -1.87 4.90 -14.44
N GLY A 230 -1.87 6.11 -14.98
CA GLY A 230 -1.81 7.36 -14.22
C GLY A 230 -3.08 7.58 -13.38
N TYR A 231 -4.27 7.39 -13.97
CA TYR A 231 -5.53 7.40 -13.24
C TYR A 231 -5.54 6.34 -12.14
N GLY A 232 -5.16 5.11 -12.48
CA GLY A 232 -5.09 3.99 -11.55
C GLY A 232 -4.16 4.27 -10.39
N SER A 233 -2.91 4.67 -10.64
CA SER A 233 -1.93 4.95 -9.60
C SER A 233 -2.32 6.12 -8.70
N GLN A 234 -3.03 7.13 -9.23
CA GLN A 234 -3.56 8.23 -8.42
C GLN A 234 -4.63 7.75 -7.42
N ARG A 235 -5.62 6.95 -7.87
CA ARG A 235 -6.64 6.37 -6.96
C ARG A 235 -6.03 5.42 -5.94
N LEU A 236 -5.14 4.53 -6.40
CA LEU A 236 -4.48 3.55 -5.55
C LEU A 236 -3.55 4.20 -4.53
N ALA A 237 -2.94 5.35 -4.85
CA ALA A 237 -2.15 6.13 -3.90
C ALA A 237 -2.99 6.54 -2.68
N SER A 238 -4.21 7.06 -2.89
CA SER A 238 -5.11 7.43 -1.80
C SER A 238 -5.69 6.21 -1.07
N TYR A 239 -5.87 5.09 -1.76
CA TYR A 239 -6.48 3.90 -1.20
C TYR A 239 -5.49 3.02 -0.41
N TYR A 240 -4.24 2.91 -0.87
CA TYR A 240 -3.18 2.06 -0.30
C TYR A 240 -1.99 2.86 0.27
N ALA A 241 -2.16 4.14 0.56
CA ALA A 241 -1.06 5.00 1.05
C ALA A 241 -0.29 4.38 2.23
N ASP A 242 -0.96 3.65 3.09
CA ASP A 242 -0.37 2.98 4.26
C ASP A 242 0.65 1.87 3.92
N TYR A 243 0.68 1.40 2.66
CA TYR A 243 1.71 0.47 2.16
C TYR A 243 2.81 1.17 1.36
N LEU A 244 2.62 2.42 0.94
CA LEU A 244 3.47 3.06 -0.03
C LEU A 244 4.51 3.97 0.60
N ALA A 245 5.73 3.95 0.06
CA ALA A 245 6.70 5.02 0.23
C ALA A 245 6.38 6.21 -0.66
N GLY A 246 5.80 5.95 -1.82
CA GLY A 246 5.37 6.97 -2.75
C GLY A 246 4.51 6.48 -3.90
N ALA A 247 3.96 7.42 -4.64
CA ALA A 247 3.20 7.17 -5.86
C ALA A 247 3.57 8.16 -6.96
N GLY A 248 3.45 7.71 -8.21
CA GLY A 248 3.91 8.46 -9.38
C GLY A 248 2.94 8.42 -10.56
N PRO A 249 1.72 8.96 -10.47
CA PRO A 249 0.86 9.11 -11.62
C PRO A 249 1.47 10.03 -12.67
N MET A 250 1.33 9.64 -13.95
CA MET A 250 1.78 10.42 -15.11
C MET A 250 0.68 10.49 -16.17
N ALA A 251 0.48 11.67 -16.73
CA ALA A 251 -0.50 11.92 -17.79
C ALA A 251 -1.91 11.35 -17.46
N GLY A 252 -2.30 11.37 -16.19
CA GLY A 252 -3.61 11.03 -15.67
C GLY A 252 -4.35 12.26 -15.20
N GLY A 253 -5.38 12.08 -14.43
CA GLY A 253 -6.17 13.18 -13.85
C GLY A 253 -7.47 12.69 -13.24
N GLU A 254 -7.42 12.23 -11.99
CA GLU A 254 -8.63 11.89 -11.24
C GLU A 254 -9.21 13.11 -10.53
N PRO A 255 -10.54 13.24 -10.52
CA PRO A 255 -11.20 14.14 -9.60
C PRO A 255 -10.85 13.83 -8.13
N LEU A 256 -10.74 14.84 -7.29
CA LEU A 256 -10.37 14.70 -5.88
C LEU A 256 -11.32 13.77 -5.09
N LYS A 257 -12.58 13.67 -5.51
CA LYS A 257 -13.54 12.71 -4.94
C LYS A 257 -13.10 11.26 -5.12
N ASN A 258 -12.42 10.94 -6.21
CA ASN A 258 -11.94 9.58 -6.51
C ASN A 258 -10.56 9.28 -5.92
N ALA A 259 -9.79 10.33 -5.61
CA ALA A 259 -8.44 10.23 -5.09
C ALA A 259 -8.20 11.34 -4.03
N PRO A 260 -8.79 11.20 -2.83
CA PRO A 260 -8.67 12.21 -1.78
C PRO A 260 -7.21 12.37 -1.34
N VAL A 261 -6.70 13.61 -1.44
CA VAL A 261 -5.30 13.95 -1.14
C VAL A 261 -4.99 13.78 0.35
N GLU A 262 -5.97 13.94 1.22
CA GLU A 262 -5.81 13.80 2.66
C GLU A 262 -5.15 12.47 3.06
N ASN A 263 -5.45 11.40 2.32
CA ASN A 263 -4.89 10.06 2.55
C ASN A 263 -3.39 9.97 2.23
N CYS A 264 -2.88 10.89 1.42
CA CYS A 264 -1.47 10.91 1.00
C CYS A 264 -0.54 11.67 1.96
N ARG A 265 -0.97 11.92 3.21
CA ARG A 265 -0.22 12.71 4.19
C ARG A 265 1.22 12.23 4.39
N ASN A 266 1.42 10.92 4.43
CA ASN A 266 2.66 10.28 4.85
C ASN A 266 3.43 9.61 3.70
N ILE A 267 3.09 9.90 2.45
CA ILE A 267 3.79 9.36 1.27
C ILE A 267 4.40 10.47 0.43
N ALA A 268 5.40 10.12 -0.38
CA ALA A 268 5.90 10.99 -1.43
C ALA A 268 5.02 10.87 -2.69
N PHE A 269 4.56 11.99 -3.23
CA PHE A 269 3.63 12.01 -4.37
C PHE A 269 4.21 12.81 -5.54
N SER A 270 4.50 12.13 -6.65
CA SER A 270 4.96 12.75 -7.90
C SER A 270 3.84 12.67 -8.93
N PHE A 271 3.42 13.82 -9.48
CA PHE A 271 2.41 13.83 -10.52
C PHE A 271 2.82 14.75 -11.67
N LEU A 272 3.04 14.17 -12.85
CA LEU A 272 3.50 14.86 -14.04
C LEU A 272 2.44 14.77 -15.12
N THR A 273 2.01 15.93 -15.65
CA THR A 273 1.02 16.04 -16.72
C THR A 273 1.44 17.14 -17.70
N GLY A 274 1.22 16.97 -18.99
CA GLY A 274 1.46 18.04 -19.95
C GLY A 274 0.51 19.23 -19.71
N ALA A 275 1.03 20.45 -19.74
CA ALA A 275 0.22 21.66 -19.55
C ALA A 275 -0.88 21.84 -20.61
N ALA A 276 -0.68 21.29 -21.81
CA ALA A 276 -1.64 21.27 -22.90
C ALA A 276 -2.47 19.97 -22.99
N ASP A 277 -2.36 19.06 -22.01
CA ASP A 277 -3.12 17.81 -21.99
C ASP A 277 -4.56 18.05 -21.49
N ALA A 278 -5.38 18.64 -22.36
CA ALA A 278 -6.77 19.01 -22.05
C ALA A 278 -7.77 17.84 -22.21
N GLY A 279 -7.35 16.69 -22.77
CA GLY A 279 -8.21 15.52 -22.93
C GLY A 279 -8.71 15.04 -21.58
N PHE A 280 -10.03 14.83 -21.44
CA PHE A 280 -10.68 14.50 -20.17
C PHE A 280 -10.30 15.42 -19.00
N TYR A 281 -9.92 16.68 -19.29
CA TYR A 281 -9.53 17.70 -18.31
C TYR A 281 -8.30 17.32 -17.46
N ARG A 282 -7.40 16.48 -17.96
CA ARG A 282 -6.23 16.00 -17.20
C ARG A 282 -5.37 17.13 -16.63
N ASN A 283 -5.04 18.14 -17.44
CA ASN A 283 -4.27 19.30 -16.96
C ASN A 283 -5.01 20.09 -15.86
N LYS A 284 -6.33 20.25 -15.99
CA LYS A 284 -7.17 20.96 -15.00
C LYS A 284 -7.29 20.17 -13.70
N LEU A 285 -7.54 18.86 -13.78
CA LEU A 285 -7.63 17.98 -12.63
C LEU A 285 -6.27 17.83 -11.90
N THR A 286 -5.17 17.81 -12.65
CA THR A 286 -3.81 17.88 -12.08
C THR A 286 -3.60 19.20 -11.32
N THR A 287 -4.09 20.32 -11.87
CA THR A 287 -4.04 21.63 -11.18
C THR A 287 -4.82 21.61 -9.87
N TYR A 288 -6.02 21.00 -9.86
CA TYR A 288 -6.80 20.90 -8.61
C TYR A 288 -6.12 20.02 -7.58
N THR A 289 -5.53 18.90 -8.00
CA THR A 289 -4.72 18.03 -7.13
C THR A 289 -3.52 18.79 -6.56
N LYS A 290 -2.79 19.53 -7.39
CA LYS A 290 -1.66 20.37 -6.96
C LYS A 290 -2.08 21.38 -5.91
N ASN A 291 -3.16 22.14 -6.18
CA ASN A 291 -3.65 23.15 -5.25
C ASN A 291 -4.02 22.54 -3.89
N GLU A 292 -4.60 21.36 -3.88
CA GLU A 292 -4.96 20.67 -2.63
C GLU A 292 -3.74 20.18 -1.85
N PHE A 293 -2.74 19.59 -2.53
CA PHE A 293 -1.46 19.26 -1.90
C PHE A 293 -0.77 20.50 -1.31
N GLU A 294 -0.72 21.60 -2.06
CA GLU A 294 -0.12 22.85 -1.59
C GLU A 294 -0.89 23.45 -0.38
N ARG A 295 -2.23 23.36 -0.39
CA ARG A 295 -3.07 23.78 0.74
C ARG A 295 -2.76 22.97 1.99
N LEU A 296 -2.73 21.64 1.88
CA LEU A 296 -2.43 20.72 2.99
C LEU A 296 -0.99 20.86 3.46
N LYS A 297 -0.02 21.04 2.55
CA LYS A 297 1.38 21.31 2.89
C LYS A 297 1.57 22.58 3.71
N LYS A 298 0.77 23.64 3.47
CA LYS A 298 0.79 24.85 4.29
C LYS A 298 0.27 24.61 5.71
N LEU A 299 -0.72 23.72 5.87
CA LEU A 299 -1.25 23.34 7.19
C LEU A 299 -0.32 22.39 7.95
N TYR A 300 0.38 21.51 7.23
CA TYR A 300 1.26 20.47 7.77
C TYR A 300 2.62 20.51 7.05
N PRO A 301 3.51 21.43 7.41
CA PRO A 301 4.74 21.72 6.66
C PRO A 301 5.70 20.54 6.49
N GLU A 302 5.72 19.60 7.44
CA GLU A 302 6.58 18.42 7.38
C GLU A 302 5.97 17.25 6.57
N ASP A 303 4.65 17.25 6.35
CA ASP A 303 3.90 16.19 5.70
C ASP A 303 3.61 16.55 4.23
N TYR A 304 2.87 15.70 3.50
CA TYR A 304 2.44 15.93 2.11
C TYR A 304 3.61 16.27 1.17
N ILE A 305 4.66 15.47 1.22
CA ILE A 305 5.80 15.63 0.30
C ILE A 305 5.32 15.38 -1.12
N HIS A 306 5.51 16.35 -2.01
CA HIS A 306 5.04 16.20 -3.38
C HIS A 306 5.88 16.97 -4.40
N ARG A 307 5.79 16.48 -5.64
CA ARG A 307 6.22 17.16 -6.87
C ARG A 307 5.10 17.01 -7.88
N ILE A 308 4.32 18.07 -8.09
CA ILE A 308 3.22 18.07 -9.06
C ILE A 308 3.48 19.16 -10.08
N GLU A 309 3.68 18.76 -11.34
CA GLU A 309 4.11 19.65 -12.41
C GLU A 309 3.21 19.54 -13.64
N LEU A 310 2.85 20.69 -14.18
CA LEU A 310 2.26 20.83 -15.51
C LEU A 310 3.39 21.20 -16.46
N ILE A 311 3.80 20.26 -17.32
CA ILE A 311 4.97 20.39 -18.19
C ILE A 311 4.66 21.34 -19.35
N PRO A 312 5.32 22.51 -19.44
CA PRO A 312 5.03 23.51 -20.44
C PRO A 312 5.25 22.97 -21.87
N GLY A 313 4.34 23.31 -22.78
CA GLY A 313 4.43 22.93 -24.21
C GLY A 313 4.21 21.44 -24.50
N ARG A 314 3.86 20.64 -23.50
CA ARG A 314 3.57 19.21 -23.68
C ARG A 314 2.06 18.94 -23.59
N GLY A 315 1.61 18.06 -24.48
CA GLY A 315 0.27 17.46 -24.44
C GLY A 315 0.29 16.14 -23.64
N HIS A 316 -0.35 15.10 -24.16
CA HIS A 316 -0.46 13.81 -23.49
C HIS A 316 0.86 13.06 -23.34
N ALA A 317 1.80 13.24 -24.27
CA ALA A 317 3.13 12.65 -24.20
C ALA A 317 4.10 13.58 -23.45
N ILE A 318 4.72 13.06 -22.40
CA ILE A 318 5.71 13.75 -21.57
C ILE A 318 6.96 12.88 -21.40
N ASP A 319 7.97 13.38 -20.72
CA ASP A 319 9.10 12.58 -20.27
C ASP A 319 8.72 11.73 -19.05
N TYR A 320 8.64 10.42 -19.23
CA TYR A 320 8.26 9.46 -18.19
C TYR A 320 9.45 9.03 -17.32
N THR A 321 10.68 9.36 -17.71
CA THR A 321 11.89 8.88 -17.05
C THR A 321 12.18 9.56 -15.70
N LEU A 322 11.50 10.65 -15.40
CA LEU A 322 11.77 11.49 -14.24
C LEU A 322 11.11 10.98 -12.94
N THR A 323 10.14 10.08 -13.03
CA THR A 323 9.28 9.71 -11.88
C THR A 323 9.97 8.75 -10.93
N THR A 324 10.47 7.61 -11.39
CA THR A 324 11.05 6.59 -10.50
C THR A 324 12.35 7.04 -9.83
N PRO A 325 13.28 7.82 -10.49
CA PRO A 325 14.44 8.38 -9.82
C PRO A 325 14.10 9.35 -8.69
N TRP A 326 12.96 10.05 -8.80
CA TRP A 326 12.50 10.91 -7.70
C TRP A 326 11.88 10.06 -6.57
N LEU A 327 11.05 9.06 -6.89
CA LEU A 327 10.40 8.19 -5.91
C LEU A 327 11.40 7.40 -5.07
N LYS A 328 12.47 6.87 -5.67
CA LYS A 328 13.48 6.04 -4.97
C LYS A 328 14.15 6.72 -3.77
N GLN A 329 14.06 8.04 -3.67
CA GLN A 329 14.64 8.82 -2.59
C GLN A 329 13.87 8.72 -1.27
N TYR A 330 12.63 8.20 -1.30
CA TYR A 330 11.72 8.19 -0.17
C TYR A 330 11.53 6.78 0.38
N THR A 331 11.33 6.72 1.69
CA THR A 331 11.06 5.48 2.42
C THR A 331 9.82 5.68 3.26
N ARG A 332 8.98 4.68 3.35
CA ARG A 332 7.77 4.70 4.18
C ARG A 332 8.13 4.77 5.66
N ASN A 333 7.39 5.57 6.42
CA ASN A 333 7.30 5.43 7.86
C ASN A 333 6.07 4.56 8.17
N PRO A 334 6.20 3.30 8.66
CA PRO A 334 5.06 2.45 8.97
C PRO A 334 4.32 2.87 10.25
N TYR A 335 4.88 3.77 11.06
CA TYR A 335 4.37 4.23 12.34
C TYR A 335 4.18 5.76 12.41
N PRO A 336 3.45 6.37 11.46
CA PRO A 336 3.23 7.81 11.51
C PRO A 336 2.37 8.17 12.73
N LYS A 337 2.75 9.24 13.42
CA LYS A 337 2.00 9.75 14.58
C LYS A 337 0.82 10.64 14.19
N ASN A 338 0.75 11.02 12.91
CA ASN A 338 -0.34 11.81 12.36
C ASN A 338 -0.88 11.11 11.11
N VAL A 339 -2.15 10.79 11.10
CA VAL A 339 -2.83 10.08 10.01
C VAL A 339 -4.12 10.80 9.66
N ASN A 340 -4.29 11.11 8.38
CA ASN A 340 -5.56 11.55 7.80
C ASN A 340 -6.04 10.43 6.88
N TRP A 341 -7.26 9.99 7.06
CA TRP A 341 -7.82 8.90 6.28
C TRP A 341 -9.29 9.12 5.96
N GLU A 342 -9.59 9.38 4.73
CA GLU A 342 -10.93 9.30 4.19
C GLU A 342 -11.16 7.88 3.66
N ASN A 343 -11.94 7.08 4.38
CA ASN A 343 -12.27 5.72 3.98
C ASN A 343 -13.39 5.76 2.94
N PHE A 344 -13.01 5.80 1.67
CA PHE A 344 -13.92 5.89 0.55
C PHE A 344 -14.14 4.52 -0.11
N GLU A 345 -15.30 4.39 -0.69
CA GLU A 345 -15.65 3.23 -1.50
C GLU A 345 -14.92 3.30 -2.85
N MET A 346 -14.33 2.17 -3.27
CA MET A 346 -13.72 2.01 -4.58
C MET A 346 -14.17 0.68 -5.20
N ASP A 347 -15.03 0.76 -6.21
CA ASP A 347 -15.68 -0.40 -6.88
C ASP A 347 -16.38 -1.36 -5.89
N GLY A 348 -17.17 -0.80 -4.97
CA GLY A 348 -17.91 -1.55 -3.96
C GLY A 348 -17.09 -1.98 -2.74
N MET A 349 -15.81 -1.67 -2.70
CA MET A 349 -14.91 -2.10 -1.64
C MET A 349 -14.49 -0.94 -0.75
N TYR A 350 -14.41 -1.23 0.56
CA TYR A 350 -13.81 -0.34 1.56
C TYR A 350 -12.55 -0.98 2.14
N ARG A 351 -11.59 -0.14 2.54
CA ARG A 351 -10.46 -0.62 3.32
C ARG A 351 -10.90 -0.99 4.74
N LYS A 352 -10.39 -2.13 5.24
CA LYS A 352 -10.61 -2.59 6.62
C LYS A 352 -9.69 -1.92 7.64
N GLY A 353 -8.62 -1.30 7.18
CA GLY A 353 -7.65 -0.62 8.03
C GLY A 353 -6.72 0.29 7.25
N PHE A 354 -6.03 1.17 7.98
CA PHE A 354 -5.10 2.16 7.43
C PHE A 354 -4.07 2.52 8.51
N TYR A 355 -2.78 2.31 8.26
CA TYR A 355 -1.71 2.37 9.25
C TYR A 355 -2.02 1.53 10.50
N ASN A 356 -2.23 2.15 11.65
CA ASN A 356 -2.56 1.48 12.91
C ASN A 356 -4.05 1.52 13.28
N LEU A 357 -4.92 1.94 12.35
CA LEU A 357 -6.37 1.94 12.51
C LEU A 357 -6.99 0.72 11.82
N ALA A 358 -7.93 0.05 12.48
CA ALA A 358 -8.78 -0.96 11.85
C ALA A 358 -10.26 -0.65 12.13
N VAL A 359 -11.11 -0.81 11.12
CA VAL A 359 -12.55 -0.53 11.19
C VAL A 359 -13.30 -1.82 11.45
N LYS A 360 -14.02 -1.88 12.58
CA LYS A 360 -14.93 -2.98 12.91
C LYS A 360 -16.36 -2.69 12.43
N GLU A 361 -16.80 -1.44 12.62
CA GLU A 361 -18.10 -0.97 12.16
C GLU A 361 -17.92 0.42 11.54
N ARG A 362 -18.36 0.60 10.30
CA ARG A 362 -18.30 1.90 9.63
C ARG A 362 -19.26 2.89 10.27
N SER A 363 -18.90 4.17 10.20
CA SER A 363 -19.75 5.28 10.67
C SER A 363 -20.78 5.72 9.64
N ASN A 364 -20.56 5.44 8.35
CA ASN A 364 -21.50 5.74 7.26
C ASN A 364 -22.35 4.53 6.91
N ASP A 365 -23.62 4.77 6.53
CA ASP A 365 -24.57 3.72 6.19
C ASP A 365 -24.52 3.32 4.71
N ASP A 366 -24.30 4.30 3.85
CA ASP A 366 -24.33 4.16 2.39
C ASP A 366 -23.22 4.98 1.73
N TYR A 367 -23.29 5.15 0.42
CA TYR A 367 -22.30 5.88 -0.37
C TYR A 367 -22.54 7.40 -0.41
N SER A 368 -23.58 7.93 0.24
CA SER A 368 -23.84 9.38 0.30
C SER A 368 -22.84 10.14 1.15
N SER A 369 -22.16 9.44 2.06
CA SER A 369 -21.09 9.98 2.89
C SER A 369 -19.95 8.98 3.04
N ARG A 370 -18.80 9.47 3.51
CA ARG A 370 -17.61 8.67 3.83
C ARG A 370 -17.23 8.91 5.28
N THR A 371 -16.56 7.95 5.89
CA THR A 371 -15.96 8.17 7.21
C THR A 371 -14.57 8.76 7.05
N TYR A 372 -14.31 9.88 7.71
CA TYR A 372 -13.01 10.52 7.77
C TYR A 372 -12.43 10.40 9.17
N TYR A 373 -11.20 9.92 9.25
CA TYR A 373 -10.44 9.75 10.48
C TYR A 373 -9.25 10.71 10.47
N GLU A 374 -9.06 11.42 11.57
CA GLU A 374 -7.86 12.19 11.84
C GLU A 374 -7.28 11.73 13.18
N LEU A 375 -6.14 11.04 13.12
CA LEU A 375 -5.41 10.53 14.28
C LEU A 375 -4.18 11.40 14.50
N ALA A 376 -3.97 11.81 15.75
CA ALA A 376 -2.74 12.45 16.21
C ALA A 376 -2.25 11.80 17.50
N ILE A 377 -0.96 11.48 17.56
CA ILE A 377 -0.32 10.93 18.77
C ILE A 377 0.77 11.89 19.21
N LYS A 378 0.63 12.39 20.44
CA LYS A 378 1.64 13.22 21.09
C LYS A 378 2.01 12.57 22.42
N GLU A 379 3.23 12.05 22.49
CA GLU A 379 3.65 11.22 23.65
C GLU A 379 2.67 10.05 23.86
N ASN A 380 1.97 10.01 25.02
CA ASN A 380 0.98 8.98 25.35
C ASN A 380 -0.47 9.49 25.29
N GLU A 381 -0.69 10.65 24.68
CA GLU A 381 -2.03 11.14 24.35
C GLU A 381 -2.35 10.88 22.89
N ILE A 382 -3.47 10.21 22.66
CA ILE A 382 -3.99 9.88 21.34
C ILE A 382 -5.29 10.68 21.14
N SER A 383 -5.35 11.48 20.11
CA SER A 383 -6.54 12.17 19.67
C SER A 383 -7.05 11.53 18.38
N LEU A 384 -8.30 11.12 18.35
CA LEU A 384 -8.99 10.59 17.18
C LEU A 384 -10.24 11.43 16.93
N LYS A 385 -10.25 12.12 15.80
CA LYS A 385 -11.44 12.76 15.26
C LYS A 385 -12.07 11.85 14.21
N VAL A 386 -13.38 11.67 14.28
CA VAL A 386 -14.13 10.84 13.33
C VAL A 386 -15.32 11.64 12.83
N ASP A 387 -15.30 11.94 11.55
CA ASP A 387 -16.36 12.70 10.88
C ASP A 387 -17.00 11.87 9.76
N LEU A 388 -18.23 12.21 9.42
CA LEU A 388 -18.83 11.91 8.13
C LEU A 388 -18.54 13.07 7.18
N VAL A 389 -18.03 12.74 6.00
CA VAL A 389 -17.78 13.73 4.94
C VAL A 389 -18.72 13.49 3.78
N THR A 390 -19.36 14.56 3.31
CA THR A 390 -20.20 14.57 2.11
C THR A 390 -19.58 15.50 1.06
N TYR A 391 -19.71 15.10 -0.20
CA TYR A 391 -19.21 15.85 -1.35
C TYR A 391 -20.36 16.54 -2.06
N LYS A 392 -20.20 17.84 -2.29
CA LYS A 392 -21.06 18.62 -3.15
C LYS A 392 -20.29 18.99 -4.41
N THR A 393 -20.74 18.52 -5.56
CA THR A 393 -20.14 18.89 -6.85
C THR A 393 -20.48 20.33 -7.19
N VAL A 394 -19.45 21.14 -7.42
CA VAL A 394 -19.58 22.58 -7.75
C VAL A 394 -19.15 22.90 -9.18
N GLU A 395 -18.53 21.94 -9.86
CA GLU A 395 -18.18 22.04 -11.27
C GLU A 395 -18.32 20.67 -11.94
N THR A 396 -19.07 20.63 -13.04
CA THR A 396 -19.29 19.45 -13.86
C THR A 396 -19.00 19.79 -15.33
N ASP A 397 -18.32 18.87 -16.01
CA ASP A 397 -18.12 18.96 -17.46
C ASP A 397 -19.49 18.85 -18.19
N PRO A 398 -19.81 19.78 -19.10
CA PRO A 398 -21.07 19.76 -19.82
C PRO A 398 -21.17 18.68 -20.91
N ASN A 399 -20.04 18.11 -21.37
CA ASN A 399 -20.03 17.17 -22.49
C ASN A 399 -20.19 15.70 -22.04
N TRP A 400 -19.52 15.32 -20.96
CA TRP A 400 -19.48 13.93 -20.47
C TRP A 400 -19.99 13.77 -19.04
N GLY A 401 -20.38 14.88 -18.38
CA GLY A 401 -20.86 14.84 -17.00
C GLY A 401 -19.78 14.50 -15.97
N ILE A 402 -18.49 14.70 -16.30
CA ILE A 402 -17.39 14.45 -15.37
C ILE A 402 -17.48 15.49 -14.25
N GLU A 403 -17.56 15.02 -13.02
CA GLU A 403 -17.49 15.88 -11.82
C GLU A 403 -16.03 16.32 -11.64
N LEU A 404 -15.78 17.63 -11.74
CA LEU A 404 -14.42 18.20 -11.78
C LEU A 404 -13.97 18.80 -10.44
N LYS A 405 -14.88 19.47 -9.73
CA LYS A 405 -14.57 20.21 -8.51
C LYS A 405 -15.64 20.01 -7.45
N PHE A 406 -15.21 19.99 -6.19
CA PHE A 406 -16.06 19.66 -5.05
C PHE A 406 -15.85 20.63 -3.88
N GLU A 407 -16.92 20.81 -3.10
CA GLU A 407 -16.89 21.26 -1.72
C GLU A 407 -17.16 20.07 -0.80
N LYS A 408 -16.57 20.07 0.40
CA LYS A 408 -16.74 19.02 1.40
C LYS A 408 -17.40 19.59 2.65
N ASP A 409 -18.45 18.91 3.13
CA ASP A 409 -19.05 19.16 4.42
C ASP A 409 -18.67 18.05 5.39
N TYR A 410 -18.26 18.44 6.60
CA TYR A 410 -17.87 17.53 7.67
C TYR A 410 -18.84 17.65 8.84
N ARG A 411 -19.29 16.51 9.36
CA ARG A 411 -20.08 16.44 10.59
C ARG A 411 -19.56 15.32 11.47
N PRO A 412 -19.54 15.48 12.82
CA PRO A 412 -19.09 14.41 13.72
C PRO A 412 -19.88 13.13 13.49
N ALA A 413 -19.16 12.01 13.42
CA ALA A 413 -19.78 10.70 13.40
C ALA A 413 -20.36 10.37 14.79
N THR A 414 -21.52 9.70 14.79
CA THR A 414 -22.25 9.34 16.03
C THR A 414 -22.38 7.84 16.24
N LYS A 415 -21.77 7.03 15.36
CA LYS A 415 -21.73 5.57 15.46
C LYS A 415 -20.49 5.03 14.74
N GLY A 416 -20.18 3.79 14.98
CA GLY A 416 -19.05 3.08 14.42
C GLY A 416 -18.18 2.48 15.50
N LYS A 417 -17.26 1.62 15.09
CA LYS A 417 -16.31 0.99 15.99
C LYS A 417 -14.96 0.84 15.32
N VAL A 418 -13.90 1.27 15.98
CA VAL A 418 -12.54 1.20 15.50
C VAL A 418 -11.61 0.59 16.52
N VAL A 419 -10.54 -0.04 16.02
CA VAL A 419 -9.42 -0.52 16.82
C VAL A 419 -8.22 0.37 16.50
N ILE A 420 -7.58 0.90 17.53
CA ILE A 420 -6.31 1.62 17.44
C ILE A 420 -5.22 0.69 17.94
N TYR A 421 -4.41 0.18 17.03
CA TYR A 421 -3.27 -0.65 17.37
C TYR A 421 -2.08 0.19 17.84
N LEU A 422 -1.34 -0.34 18.82
CA LEU A 422 -0.28 0.37 19.51
C LEU A 422 0.99 -0.47 19.61
N CYS A 423 2.12 0.21 19.53
CA CYS A 423 3.46 -0.37 19.63
C CYS A 423 4.43 0.64 20.26
N PRO A 424 5.64 0.19 20.68
CA PRO A 424 6.64 1.08 21.28
C PRO A 424 7.06 2.25 20.39
N GLU A 425 6.97 2.09 19.08
CA GLU A 425 7.31 3.12 18.09
C GLU A 425 6.28 4.28 18.09
N LEU A 426 5.05 4.02 18.55
CA LEU A 426 3.98 5.02 18.61
C LEU A 426 3.85 5.67 19.97
N VAL A 427 3.91 4.88 21.08
CA VAL A 427 3.67 5.31 22.45
C VAL A 427 4.57 4.57 23.44
N ASP A 428 4.78 5.13 24.62
CA ASP A 428 5.44 4.42 25.74
C ASP A 428 4.44 3.46 26.42
N LEU A 429 4.53 2.18 26.09
CA LEU A 429 3.65 1.13 26.59
C LEU A 429 3.80 0.85 28.10
N ASN A 430 4.85 1.38 28.77
CA ASN A 430 5.02 1.31 30.23
C ASN A 430 4.10 2.29 30.99
N LYS A 431 3.65 3.35 30.31
CA LYS A 431 2.88 4.43 30.91
C LYS A 431 1.39 4.31 30.62
N LYS A 432 0.60 5.09 31.33
CA LYS A 432 -0.82 5.27 31.01
C LYS A 432 -0.97 5.98 29.68
N ILE A 433 -1.93 5.53 28.90
CA ILE A 433 -2.32 6.12 27.63
C ILE A 433 -3.65 6.81 27.83
N THR A 434 -3.81 7.99 27.26
CA THR A 434 -5.09 8.72 27.20
C THR A 434 -5.57 8.72 25.76
N LEU A 435 -6.81 8.28 25.53
CA LEU A 435 -7.48 8.37 24.22
C LEU A 435 -8.64 9.35 24.32
N ILE A 436 -8.63 10.33 23.42
CA ILE A 436 -9.68 11.33 23.23
C ILE A 436 -10.32 11.09 21.86
N VAL A 437 -11.63 10.88 21.83
CA VAL A 437 -12.39 10.68 20.59
C VAL A 437 -13.43 11.79 20.47
N ASN A 438 -13.42 12.52 19.37
CA ASN A 438 -14.31 13.67 19.12
C ASN A 438 -14.38 14.62 20.34
N GLY A 439 -13.21 14.93 20.94
CA GLY A 439 -13.08 15.83 22.09
C GLY A 439 -13.48 15.24 23.45
N LYS A 440 -13.91 13.97 23.51
CA LYS A 440 -14.31 13.29 24.74
C LYS A 440 -13.30 12.22 25.11
N LYS A 441 -12.95 12.14 26.39
CA LYS A 441 -12.07 11.06 26.89
C LYS A 441 -12.78 9.70 26.76
N ALA A 442 -12.24 8.83 25.92
CA ALA A 442 -12.76 7.49 25.66
C ALA A 442 -12.01 6.40 26.46
N PHE A 443 -10.71 6.60 26.73
CA PHE A 443 -9.91 5.66 27.51
C PHE A 443 -8.81 6.39 28.28
N GLN A 444 -8.47 5.88 29.46
CA GLN A 444 -7.29 6.29 30.21
C GLN A 444 -6.80 5.12 31.08
N GLY A 445 -5.62 4.62 30.80
CA GLY A 445 -5.05 3.49 31.54
C GLY A 445 -3.83 2.89 30.88
N LYS A 446 -3.28 1.84 31.49
CA LYS A 446 -2.29 0.98 30.85
C LYS A 446 -3.00 0.01 29.92
N VAL A 447 -2.41 -0.21 28.74
CA VAL A 447 -2.88 -1.24 27.80
C VAL A 447 -2.28 -2.59 28.16
N LYS A 448 -3.01 -3.66 27.86
CA LYS A 448 -2.50 -5.03 27.96
C LYS A 448 -1.78 -5.39 26.68
N LEU A 449 -0.61 -6.00 26.81
CA LEU A 449 0.12 -6.55 25.68
C LEU A 449 -0.28 -8.02 25.53
N GLY A 450 -0.66 -8.41 24.33
CA GLY A 450 -1.17 -9.75 24.07
C GLY A 450 -0.82 -10.27 22.68
N LEU A 451 -0.57 -11.58 22.61
CA LEU A 451 -0.30 -12.25 21.34
C LEU A 451 -1.47 -12.15 20.36
N GLU A 452 -2.71 -12.13 20.89
CA GLU A 452 -3.92 -11.97 20.05
C GLU A 452 -3.90 -10.70 19.21
N HIS A 453 -3.43 -9.56 19.77
CA HIS A 453 -3.31 -8.30 19.04
C HIS A 453 -2.29 -8.41 17.91
N MET A 454 -1.16 -9.10 18.15
CA MET A 454 -0.11 -9.31 17.16
C MET A 454 -0.59 -10.18 16.00
N VAL A 455 -1.28 -11.28 16.29
CA VAL A 455 -1.79 -12.20 15.27
C VAL A 455 -2.90 -11.54 14.46
N ASN A 456 -3.86 -10.90 15.10
CA ASN A 456 -4.97 -10.23 14.41
C ASN A 456 -4.50 -9.04 13.55
N SER A 457 -3.54 -8.25 14.03
CA SER A 457 -2.97 -7.16 13.23
C SER A 457 -2.13 -7.67 12.06
N CYS A 458 -1.37 -8.75 12.24
CA CYS A 458 -0.64 -9.41 11.15
C CYS A 458 -1.59 -9.87 10.04
N ALA A 459 -2.70 -10.53 10.40
CA ALA A 459 -3.72 -10.97 9.45
C ALA A 459 -4.38 -9.78 8.73
N THR A 460 -4.69 -8.70 9.46
CA THR A 460 -5.36 -7.51 8.91
C THR A 460 -4.47 -6.75 7.92
N PHE A 461 -3.18 -6.60 8.24
CA PHE A 461 -2.26 -5.73 7.49
C PHE A 461 -1.26 -6.49 6.63
N TYR A 462 -1.06 -7.79 6.82
CA TYR A 462 -0.08 -8.64 6.11
C TYR A 462 1.29 -7.97 5.90
N ASP A 463 1.74 -7.21 6.89
CA ASP A 463 2.91 -6.36 6.84
C ASP A 463 3.81 -6.65 8.07
N PRO A 464 5.10 -6.99 7.88
CA PRO A 464 5.99 -7.36 8.99
C PRO A 464 6.19 -6.21 10.00
N ALA A 465 6.05 -4.96 9.57
CA ALA A 465 6.14 -3.80 10.46
C ALA A 465 4.86 -3.60 11.30
N ARG A 466 3.69 -4.03 10.81
CA ARG A 466 2.41 -3.78 11.45
C ARG A 466 1.88 -4.96 12.26
N ILE A 467 2.76 -5.55 13.09
CA ILE A 467 2.44 -6.57 14.09
C ILE A 467 2.43 -5.91 15.46
N TYR A 468 1.27 -5.51 15.91
CA TYR A 468 1.08 -4.64 17.07
C TYR A 468 0.81 -5.45 18.36
N PRO A 469 1.58 -5.21 19.45
CA PRO A 469 1.40 -5.96 20.70
C PRO A 469 0.21 -5.52 21.53
N ALA A 470 -0.39 -4.37 21.25
CA ALA A 470 -1.50 -3.82 22.01
C ALA A 470 -2.55 -3.17 21.11
N ALA A 471 -3.77 -3.03 21.63
CA ALA A 471 -4.85 -2.35 20.95
C ALA A 471 -5.83 -1.70 21.93
N ILE A 472 -6.50 -0.63 21.49
CA ILE A 472 -7.66 -0.03 22.15
C ILE A 472 -8.82 -0.10 21.17
N GLU A 473 -9.88 -0.81 21.54
CA GLU A 473 -11.14 -0.80 20.79
C GLU A 473 -12.05 0.30 21.35
N VAL A 474 -12.65 1.10 20.47
CA VAL A 474 -13.50 2.22 20.86
C VAL A 474 -14.74 2.32 19.98
N ASN A 475 -15.89 2.59 20.64
CA ASN A 475 -17.13 2.94 19.96
C ASN A 475 -17.17 4.45 19.72
N ILE A 476 -17.53 4.82 18.50
CA ILE A 476 -17.77 6.22 18.11
C ILE A 476 -19.18 6.59 18.56
N LYS A 477 -19.31 7.72 19.31
CA LYS A 477 -20.58 8.17 19.89
C LYS A 477 -20.73 9.69 19.76
#